data_f50d39f7cbbb0e16308520e916b29d9d
#
_entry.id   f50d39f7cbbb0e16308520e916b29d9d
#
_cell.length_a   1.000
_cell.length_b   1.000
_cell.length_c   1.000
_cell.angle_alpha   90.00
_cell.angle_beta   90.00
_cell.angle_gamma   90.00
#
_symmetry.space_group_name_H-M   'P 1'
#
loop_
_entity.id
_entity.type
_entity.pdbx_description
1 polymer ?
#
loop_
_entity_poly.entity_id
_entity_poly.type
_entity_poly.pdbx_seq_one_letter_code
_entity_poly.pdbx_strand_id
1 'polypeptide(L)'
;MKDSDVIVSDITPAPVIPNYAADNLTGIIPGCLLGMPSQRPQWFPQPLQDAERIVLLVIDGLGYEQLQSHAHLAPHLMSLEGRSITTIAPSTTASALTSLVTGASPAEHGIVGYRMDMGDSVMNSLRWWSDTRDLRKVHPPATVQTIPPFVGMSIPVVSRTELEGSAFTEAHLRGSRPCGWRAASSIVAQCTQLIASGEKFVYAYYDGVDKIAHERGFGAYY
;
A
#
# COMPACT_ATOMS: atom_id res chain seq x y z
N MET A 1 24.52 14.56 48.59
CA MET A 1 24.74 14.19 47.16
C MET A 1 23.42 14.44 46.47
N LYS A 2 23.38 15.43 45.61
CA LYS A 2 22.14 15.82 44.90
C LYS A 2 22.07 14.96 43.62
N ASP A 3 21.01 14.17 43.49
CA ASP A 3 20.66 13.52 42.24
C ASP A 3 20.39 14.59 41.19
N SER A 4 21.21 14.62 40.17
CA SER A 4 20.98 15.44 38.99
C SER A 4 19.98 14.68 38.09
N ASP A 5 18.72 15.10 38.12
CA ASP A 5 17.70 14.69 37.17
C ASP A 5 18.18 15.02 35.75
N VAL A 6 18.60 14.00 35.03
CA VAL A 6 18.80 14.10 33.58
C VAL A 6 17.42 14.13 32.95
N ILE A 7 16.94 15.34 32.66
CA ILE A 7 15.78 15.53 31.79
C ILE A 7 16.21 15.11 30.39
N VAL A 8 15.97 13.86 30.04
CA VAL A 8 15.99 13.43 28.64
C VAL A 8 14.75 14.06 27.99
N SER A 9 14.96 15.15 27.28
CA SER A 9 13.89 15.73 26.45
C SER A 9 13.64 14.72 25.32
N ASP A 10 12.56 13.93 25.44
CA ASP A 10 11.97 13.18 24.33
C ASP A 10 11.49 14.19 23.28
N ILE A 11 12.41 14.65 22.44
CA ILE A 11 12.04 15.39 21.24
C ILE A 11 11.50 14.35 20.26
N THR A 12 10.21 14.11 20.34
CA THR A 12 9.52 13.35 19.29
C THR A 12 9.72 14.12 17.98
N PRO A 13 10.36 13.53 16.97
CA PRO A 13 10.58 14.21 15.70
C PRO A 13 9.23 14.68 15.14
N ALA A 14 9.20 15.89 14.56
CA ALA A 14 8.00 16.40 13.93
C ALA A 14 7.53 15.44 12.83
N PRO A 15 6.22 15.19 12.69
CA PRO A 15 5.71 14.31 11.65
C PRO A 15 6.07 14.85 10.26
N VAL A 16 6.44 13.94 9.35
CA VAL A 16 6.69 14.28 7.95
C VAL A 16 5.37 14.60 7.29
N ILE A 17 5.25 15.80 6.72
CA ILE A 17 4.07 16.20 5.97
C ILE A 17 4.22 15.66 4.52
N PRO A 18 3.25 14.86 4.02
CA PRO A 18 3.32 14.33 2.65
C PRO A 18 3.33 15.45 1.61
N ASN A 19 4.23 15.33 0.64
CA ASN A 19 4.20 16.17 -0.55
C ASN A 19 3.68 15.35 -1.74
N TYR A 20 2.39 15.46 -2.03
CA TYR A 20 1.73 14.69 -3.09
C TYR A 20 2.20 15.06 -4.51
N ALA A 21 2.89 16.17 -4.68
CA ALA A 21 3.45 16.59 -5.96
C ALA A 21 4.89 16.11 -6.22
N ALA A 22 5.52 15.47 -5.24
CA ALA A 22 6.91 15.01 -5.31
C ALA A 22 6.99 13.47 -5.24
N ASP A 23 8.08 12.95 -4.65
CA ASP A 23 8.31 11.53 -4.39
C ASP A 23 7.37 11.02 -3.28
N ASN A 24 6.21 10.61 -3.71
CA ASN A 24 5.09 10.20 -2.86
C ASN A 24 4.44 8.91 -3.38
N LEU A 25 3.81 8.19 -2.47
CA LEU A 25 3.09 6.94 -2.74
C LEU A 25 2.09 7.07 -3.91
N THR A 26 1.40 8.21 -4.02
CA THR A 26 0.41 8.46 -5.08
C THR A 26 1.00 8.51 -6.49
N GLY A 27 2.29 8.81 -6.61
CA GLY A 27 2.99 8.86 -7.90
C GLY A 27 3.41 7.51 -8.47
N ILE A 28 3.35 6.41 -7.68
CA ILE A 28 3.89 5.11 -8.13
C ILE A 28 3.09 4.52 -9.28
N ILE A 29 1.80 4.28 -9.11
CA ILE A 29 0.96 3.63 -10.14
C ILE A 29 0.83 4.50 -11.40
N PRO A 30 0.51 5.81 -11.31
CA PRO A 30 0.53 6.66 -12.50
C PRO A 30 1.88 6.66 -13.21
N GLY A 31 2.98 6.75 -12.46
CA GLY A 31 4.32 6.72 -13.04
C GLY A 31 4.70 5.40 -13.70
N CYS A 32 4.14 4.26 -13.25
CA CYS A 32 4.34 2.95 -13.88
C CYS A 32 3.48 2.73 -15.12
N LEU A 33 2.25 3.25 -15.14
CA LEU A 33 1.23 2.92 -16.13
C LEU A 33 1.01 3.99 -17.20
N LEU A 34 1.27 5.27 -16.87
CA LEU A 34 1.07 6.38 -17.80
C LEU A 34 2.37 6.76 -18.48
N GLY A 35 2.29 6.90 -19.80
CA GLY A 35 3.39 7.42 -20.61
C GLY A 35 4.45 6.38 -21.01
N MET A 36 5.44 6.88 -21.73
CA MET A 36 6.63 6.10 -22.13
C MET A 36 7.59 5.96 -20.95
N PRO A 37 8.50 4.97 -20.93
CA PRO A 37 9.53 4.86 -19.90
C PRO A 37 10.29 6.18 -19.63
N SER A 38 10.65 6.93 -20.66
CA SER A 38 11.33 8.21 -20.54
C SER A 38 10.51 9.35 -19.88
N GLN A 39 9.23 9.13 -19.62
CA GLN A 39 8.33 10.08 -18.94
C GLN A 39 8.07 9.71 -17.49
N ARG A 40 8.70 8.62 -16.99
CA ARG A 40 8.57 8.20 -15.61
C ARG A 40 9.16 9.24 -14.65
N PRO A 41 8.65 9.30 -13.40
CA PRO A 41 9.20 10.20 -12.39
C PRO A 41 10.70 10.01 -12.22
N GLN A 42 11.46 11.10 -12.18
CA GLN A 42 12.94 11.05 -12.02
C GLN A 42 13.38 10.40 -10.70
N TRP A 43 12.51 10.37 -9.71
CA TRP A 43 12.79 9.74 -8.43
C TRP A 43 12.64 8.22 -8.44
N PHE A 44 12.13 7.62 -9.54
CA PHE A 44 12.13 6.17 -9.71
C PHE A 44 13.57 5.64 -9.81
N PRO A 45 13.84 4.43 -9.23
CA PRO A 45 15.13 3.77 -9.40
C PRO A 45 15.48 3.58 -10.87
N GLN A 46 16.78 3.67 -11.21
CA GLN A 46 17.22 3.56 -12.60
C GLN A 46 16.73 2.28 -13.33
N PRO A 47 16.73 1.09 -12.71
CA PRO A 47 16.19 -0.10 -13.36
C PRO A 47 14.72 0.01 -13.75
N LEU A 48 13.94 0.81 -13.00
CA LEU A 48 12.53 1.03 -13.30
C LEU A 48 12.32 2.03 -14.45
N GLN A 49 13.27 2.94 -14.67
CA GLN A 49 13.16 3.93 -15.75
C GLN A 49 13.01 3.29 -17.13
N ASP A 50 13.73 2.17 -17.37
CA ASP A 50 13.80 1.50 -18.67
C ASP A 50 13.01 0.19 -18.73
N ALA A 51 12.36 -0.21 -17.62
CA ALA A 51 11.66 -1.48 -17.53
C ALA A 51 10.45 -1.55 -18.47
N GLU A 52 10.40 -2.58 -19.30
CA GLU A 52 9.23 -2.87 -20.15
C GLU A 52 8.14 -3.64 -19.41
N ARG A 53 8.52 -4.36 -18.35
CA ARG A 53 7.63 -5.20 -17.52
C ARG A 53 7.92 -4.95 -16.06
N ILE A 54 6.88 -4.71 -15.29
CA ILE A 54 6.99 -4.31 -13.89
C ILE A 54 6.13 -5.25 -13.03
N VAL A 55 6.72 -5.77 -11.97
CA VAL A 55 6.00 -6.34 -10.84
C VAL A 55 6.13 -5.37 -9.68
N LEU A 56 5.02 -4.78 -9.26
CA LEU A 56 4.96 -3.97 -8.04
C LEU A 56 4.55 -4.87 -6.88
N LEU A 57 5.50 -5.23 -6.02
CA LEU A 57 5.24 -5.95 -4.78
C LEU A 57 5.08 -4.96 -3.62
N VAL A 58 3.90 -4.93 -3.04
CA VAL A 58 3.60 -4.18 -1.81
C VAL A 58 3.72 -5.13 -0.62
N ILE A 59 4.61 -4.80 0.31
CA ILE A 59 4.76 -5.50 1.59
C ILE A 59 4.18 -4.57 2.65
N ASP A 60 2.96 -4.87 3.10
CA ASP A 60 2.26 -4.06 4.08
C ASP A 60 2.92 -4.17 5.46
N GLY A 61 2.96 -3.06 6.19
CA GLY A 61 3.62 -2.98 7.48
C GLY A 61 5.15 -2.85 7.43
N LEU A 62 5.79 -3.00 6.27
CA LEU A 62 7.24 -2.82 6.11
C LEU A 62 7.55 -1.41 5.60
N GLY A 63 7.82 -0.48 6.52
CA GLY A 63 8.30 0.85 6.17
C GLY A 63 9.80 0.88 5.90
N TYR A 64 10.28 1.92 5.22
CA TYR A 64 11.69 2.05 4.88
C TYR A 64 12.59 2.14 6.12
N GLU A 65 12.18 2.85 7.15
CA GLU A 65 12.93 2.96 8.41
C GLU A 65 12.99 1.62 9.16
N GLN A 66 11.89 0.87 9.16
CA GLN A 66 11.85 -0.48 9.73
C GLN A 66 12.78 -1.43 8.96
N LEU A 67 12.76 -1.36 7.62
CA LEU A 67 13.68 -2.14 6.79
C LEU A 67 15.15 -1.78 7.10
N GLN A 68 15.48 -0.51 7.24
CA GLN A 68 16.84 -0.06 7.58
C GLN A 68 17.27 -0.56 8.96
N SER A 69 16.40 -0.48 9.95
CA SER A 69 16.70 -0.95 11.31
C SER A 69 16.88 -2.48 11.41
N HIS A 70 16.30 -3.23 10.47
CA HIS A 70 16.38 -4.69 10.37
C HIS A 70 17.17 -5.17 9.13
N ALA A 71 18.05 -4.34 8.59
CA ALA A 71 18.78 -4.57 7.35
C ALA A 71 19.50 -5.94 7.32
N HIS A 72 20.04 -6.39 8.46
CA HIS A 72 20.73 -7.67 8.60
C HIS A 72 19.85 -8.90 8.38
N LEU A 73 18.51 -8.76 8.54
CA LEU A 73 17.52 -9.83 8.30
C LEU A 73 17.04 -9.86 6.84
N ALA A 74 17.25 -8.79 6.09
CA ALA A 74 16.75 -8.64 4.72
C ALA A 74 17.85 -8.25 3.72
N PRO A 75 18.99 -8.99 3.65
CA PRO A 75 20.14 -8.60 2.84
C PRO A 75 19.82 -8.50 1.35
N HIS A 76 18.89 -9.31 0.84
CA HIS A 76 18.47 -9.24 -0.56
C HIS A 76 17.66 -7.97 -0.85
N LEU A 77 16.73 -7.59 0.03
CA LEU A 77 16.00 -6.32 -0.13
C LEU A 77 16.93 -5.12 -0.06
N MET A 78 17.91 -5.18 0.87
CA MET A 78 18.91 -4.13 1.02
C MET A 78 19.90 -4.02 -0.14
N SER A 79 20.05 -5.07 -0.95
CA SER A 79 20.90 -5.04 -2.16
C SER A 79 20.21 -4.42 -3.37
N LEU A 80 18.90 -4.20 -3.30
CA LEU A 80 18.13 -3.55 -4.37
C LEU A 80 18.36 -2.04 -4.32
N GLU A 81 18.40 -1.41 -5.50
CA GLU A 81 18.40 0.05 -5.59
C GLU A 81 17.08 0.61 -5.06
N GLY A 82 17.16 1.56 -4.14
CA GLY A 82 15.96 2.11 -3.53
C GLY A 82 16.23 3.34 -2.66
N ARG A 83 15.14 4.02 -2.34
CA ARG A 83 15.13 5.19 -1.45
C ARG A 83 13.80 5.29 -0.71
N SER A 84 13.78 6.06 0.36
CA SER A 84 12.53 6.45 1.00
C SER A 84 11.74 7.42 0.11
N ILE A 85 10.43 7.27 0.13
CA ILE A 85 9.46 8.23 -0.39
C ILE A 85 8.45 8.55 0.71
N THR A 86 7.71 9.64 0.56
CA THR A 86 6.65 9.94 1.52
C THR A 86 5.41 9.07 1.25
N THR A 87 4.75 8.65 2.33
CA THR A 87 3.41 8.07 2.24
C THR A 87 2.35 9.15 2.27
N ILE A 88 1.13 8.79 2.63
CA ILE A 88 -0.03 9.68 2.74
C ILE A 88 -0.36 9.99 4.21
N ALA A 89 -1.23 10.94 4.47
CA ALA A 89 -1.77 11.22 5.80
C ALA A 89 -3.30 11.14 5.79
N PRO A 90 -3.90 10.30 6.68
CA PRO A 90 -3.24 9.35 7.59
C PRO A 90 -2.70 8.10 6.86
N SER A 91 -1.58 7.55 7.34
CA SER A 91 -0.88 6.42 6.72
C SER A 91 -1.47 5.05 7.12
N THR A 92 -2.79 4.93 7.21
CA THR A 92 -3.46 3.65 7.49
C THR A 92 -3.53 2.79 6.23
N THR A 93 -3.53 1.47 6.35
CA THR A 93 -3.60 0.51 5.25
C THR A 93 -4.69 0.87 4.23
N ALA A 94 -5.92 1.14 4.69
CA ALA A 94 -7.04 1.45 3.79
C ALA A 94 -6.79 2.70 2.94
N SER A 95 -6.34 3.79 3.56
CA SER A 95 -6.04 5.03 2.86
C SER A 95 -4.82 4.87 1.95
N ALA A 96 -3.75 4.22 2.44
CA ALA A 96 -2.50 4.06 1.69
C ALA A 96 -2.67 3.17 0.45
N LEU A 97 -3.32 2.01 0.58
CA LEU A 97 -3.58 1.14 -0.57
C LEU A 97 -4.50 1.80 -1.59
N THR A 98 -5.53 2.53 -1.14
CA THR A 98 -6.39 3.28 -2.06
C THR A 98 -5.63 4.39 -2.77
N SER A 99 -4.82 5.18 -2.04
CA SER A 99 -3.97 6.21 -2.65
C SER A 99 -2.97 5.64 -3.64
N LEU A 100 -2.33 4.51 -3.32
CA LEU A 100 -1.37 3.84 -4.21
C LEU A 100 -2.01 3.49 -5.56
N VAL A 101 -3.17 2.84 -5.53
CA VAL A 101 -3.79 2.30 -6.75
C VAL A 101 -4.57 3.34 -7.55
N THR A 102 -5.05 4.41 -6.91
CA THR A 102 -5.77 5.50 -7.59
C THR A 102 -4.87 6.64 -8.05
N GLY A 103 -3.69 6.77 -7.43
CA GLY A 103 -2.83 7.93 -7.63
C GLY A 103 -3.35 9.22 -6.98
N ALA A 104 -4.36 9.14 -6.12
CA ALA A 104 -5.03 10.27 -5.51
C ALA A 104 -4.75 10.34 -3.99
N SER A 105 -4.87 11.52 -3.42
CA SER A 105 -4.78 11.71 -1.97
C SER A 105 -6.03 11.18 -1.24
N PRO A 106 -5.96 10.92 0.07
CA PRO A 106 -7.13 10.51 0.87
C PRO A 106 -8.31 11.47 0.77
N ALA A 107 -8.05 12.76 0.65
CA ALA A 107 -9.09 13.78 0.49
C ALA A 107 -9.82 13.68 -0.87
N GLU A 108 -9.13 13.22 -1.91
CA GLU A 108 -9.71 13.06 -3.25
C GLU A 108 -10.46 11.75 -3.42
N HIS A 109 -9.91 10.62 -2.95
CA HIS A 109 -10.55 9.31 -3.12
C HIS A 109 -11.54 8.93 -2.01
N GLY A 110 -11.62 9.70 -0.92
CA GLY A 110 -12.62 9.57 0.12
C GLY A 110 -12.37 8.51 1.20
N ILE A 111 -11.35 7.64 1.06
CA ILE A 111 -10.98 6.66 2.10
C ILE A 111 -9.95 7.31 3.03
N VAL A 112 -10.43 8.01 4.05
CA VAL A 112 -9.61 8.90 4.89
C VAL A 112 -9.07 8.24 6.16
N GLY A 113 -9.33 6.94 6.37
CA GLY A 113 -8.81 6.25 7.56
C GLY A 113 -9.36 4.85 7.75
N TYR A 114 -8.87 4.18 8.79
CA TYR A 114 -9.35 2.87 9.23
C TYR A 114 -10.79 2.91 9.75
N ARG A 115 -11.15 3.99 10.46
CA ARG A 115 -12.52 4.28 10.89
C ARG A 115 -12.95 5.61 10.29
N MET A 116 -14.12 5.60 9.63
CA MET A 116 -14.65 6.76 8.92
C MET A 116 -16.05 7.06 9.41
N ASP A 117 -16.32 8.32 9.70
CA ASP A 117 -17.67 8.79 9.96
C ASP A 117 -18.43 8.89 8.64
N MET A 118 -19.52 8.14 8.53
CA MET A 118 -20.39 8.11 7.36
C MET A 118 -21.65 8.95 7.56
N GLY A 119 -21.71 9.72 8.66
CA GLY A 119 -22.84 10.57 9.05
C GLY A 119 -23.92 9.82 9.84
N ASP A 120 -24.22 8.58 9.49
CA ASP A 120 -25.20 7.72 10.18
C ASP A 120 -24.54 6.64 11.04
N SER A 121 -23.25 6.40 10.85
CA SER A 121 -22.48 5.35 11.54
C SER A 121 -20.98 5.52 11.32
N VAL A 122 -20.18 4.94 12.21
CA VAL A 122 -18.72 4.83 12.02
C VAL A 122 -18.39 3.51 11.34
N MET A 123 -17.84 3.60 10.13
CA MET A 123 -17.45 2.46 9.32
C MET A 123 -15.99 2.06 9.56
N ASN A 124 -15.74 0.77 9.78
CA ASN A 124 -14.41 0.19 9.59
C ASN A 124 -14.19 -0.02 8.10
N SER A 125 -13.29 0.73 7.49
CA SER A 125 -13.08 0.77 6.04
C SER A 125 -12.55 -0.53 5.44
N LEU A 126 -11.77 -1.35 6.19
CA LEU A 126 -11.32 -2.66 5.72
C LEU A 126 -12.41 -3.72 5.75
N ARG A 127 -13.31 -3.65 6.73
CA ARG A 127 -14.41 -4.61 6.89
C ARG A 127 -15.69 -4.16 6.22
N TRP A 128 -15.86 -2.87 6.00
CA TRP A 128 -17.08 -2.22 5.52
C TRP A 128 -18.28 -2.42 6.46
N TRP A 129 -17.96 -2.45 7.74
CA TRP A 129 -18.90 -2.68 8.83
C TRP A 129 -18.87 -1.54 9.84
N SER A 130 -20.02 -1.20 10.42
CA SER A 130 -20.12 -0.52 11.71
C SER A 130 -20.02 -1.56 12.84
N ASP A 131 -20.10 -1.12 14.09
CA ASP A 131 -20.10 -2.07 15.22
C ASP A 131 -21.26 -3.07 15.17
N THR A 132 -22.35 -2.76 14.46
CA THR A 132 -23.62 -3.50 14.50
C THR A 132 -24.10 -4.05 13.16
N ARG A 133 -23.63 -3.52 12.02
CA ARG A 133 -24.20 -3.89 10.71
C ARG A 133 -23.22 -3.80 9.56
N ASP A 134 -23.50 -4.58 8.51
CA ASP A 134 -22.87 -4.49 7.20
C ASP A 134 -23.34 -3.20 6.49
N LEU A 135 -22.39 -2.42 6.00
CA LEU A 135 -22.65 -1.13 5.37
C LEU A 135 -22.64 -1.17 3.83
N ARG A 136 -22.35 -2.32 3.21
CA ARG A 136 -22.23 -2.43 1.75
C ARG A 136 -23.49 -1.99 0.98
N LYS A 137 -24.67 -2.18 1.55
CA LYS A 137 -25.94 -1.78 0.92
C LYS A 137 -26.25 -0.30 1.09
N VAL A 138 -25.85 0.29 2.22
CA VAL A 138 -26.11 1.69 2.56
C VAL A 138 -25.04 2.60 1.96
N HIS A 139 -23.81 2.15 2.02
CA HIS A 139 -22.64 2.83 1.49
C HIS A 139 -21.89 1.90 0.50
N PRO A 140 -22.40 1.73 -0.74
CA PRO A 140 -21.76 0.85 -1.71
C PRO A 140 -20.31 1.25 -1.97
N PRO A 141 -19.34 0.29 -2.02
CA PRO A 141 -17.91 0.61 -2.18
C PRO A 141 -17.60 1.54 -3.35
N ALA A 142 -18.24 1.33 -4.49
CA ALA A 142 -18.04 2.12 -5.70
C ALA A 142 -18.60 3.55 -5.61
N THR A 143 -19.49 3.84 -4.65
CA THR A 143 -20.01 5.20 -4.40
C THR A 143 -19.20 5.95 -3.36
N VAL A 144 -18.56 5.23 -2.44
CA VAL A 144 -17.67 5.81 -1.44
C VAL A 144 -16.31 6.18 -2.05
N GLN A 145 -15.76 5.29 -2.87
CA GLN A 145 -14.53 5.53 -3.61
C GLN A 145 -14.85 5.49 -5.12
N THR A 146 -14.82 6.64 -5.79
CA THR A 146 -15.26 6.78 -7.18
C THR A 146 -14.13 6.79 -8.20
N ILE A 147 -12.89 7.08 -7.79
CA ILE A 147 -11.74 7.17 -8.69
C ILE A 147 -11.35 5.77 -9.20
N PRO A 148 -11.24 5.56 -10.52
CA PRO A 148 -10.83 4.26 -11.06
C PRO A 148 -9.42 3.88 -10.59
N PRO A 149 -9.21 2.68 -9.99
CA PRO A 149 -7.86 2.21 -9.70
C PRO A 149 -7.09 1.89 -10.98
N PHE A 150 -5.77 1.86 -10.88
CA PHE A 150 -4.86 1.55 -11.99
C PHE A 150 -5.12 2.38 -13.25
N VAL A 151 -5.49 3.65 -13.08
CA VAL A 151 -5.83 4.56 -14.18
C VAL A 151 -6.94 4.00 -15.09
N GLY A 152 -7.82 3.19 -14.54
CA GLY A 152 -8.91 2.51 -15.26
C GLY A 152 -8.48 1.27 -16.05
N MET A 153 -7.23 0.83 -15.96
CA MET A 153 -6.73 -0.36 -16.65
C MET A 153 -7.06 -1.65 -15.87
N SER A 154 -7.34 -2.73 -16.60
CA SER A 154 -7.57 -4.05 -16.01
C SER A 154 -6.22 -4.74 -15.76
N ILE A 155 -5.73 -4.65 -14.53
CA ILE A 155 -4.42 -5.16 -14.10
C ILE A 155 -4.58 -6.49 -13.34
N PRO A 156 -3.70 -7.49 -13.54
CA PRO A 156 -3.66 -8.67 -12.69
C PRO A 156 -3.19 -8.29 -11.28
N VAL A 157 -3.95 -8.74 -10.27
CA VAL A 157 -3.71 -8.47 -8.86
C VAL A 157 -3.46 -9.77 -8.12
N VAL A 158 -2.22 -10.01 -7.73
CA VAL A 158 -1.78 -11.18 -6.97
C VAL A 158 -1.91 -10.86 -5.48
N SER A 159 -3.04 -11.21 -4.89
CA SER A 159 -3.34 -10.95 -3.49
C SER A 159 -3.88 -12.20 -2.79
N ARG A 160 -4.02 -12.15 -1.47
CA ARG A 160 -4.61 -13.27 -0.71
C ARG A 160 -6.02 -13.59 -1.21
N THR A 161 -6.29 -14.87 -1.49
CA THR A 161 -7.61 -15.33 -2.02
C THR A 161 -8.77 -14.90 -1.12
N GLU A 162 -8.57 -14.85 0.20
CA GLU A 162 -9.60 -14.49 1.17
C GLU A 162 -10.02 -13.01 1.10
N LEU A 163 -9.23 -12.16 0.46
CA LEU A 163 -9.55 -10.74 0.26
C LEU A 163 -10.41 -10.51 -0.99
N GLU A 164 -10.47 -11.49 -1.90
CA GLU A 164 -11.27 -11.39 -3.11
C GLU A 164 -12.76 -11.23 -2.77
N GLY A 165 -13.42 -10.27 -3.43
CA GLY A 165 -14.84 -9.96 -3.18
C GLY A 165 -15.14 -9.26 -1.85
N SER A 166 -14.13 -8.87 -1.07
CA SER A 166 -14.36 -7.99 0.07
C SER A 166 -14.79 -6.59 -0.41
N ALA A 167 -15.57 -5.90 0.41
CA ALA A 167 -16.02 -4.54 0.06
C ALA A 167 -14.85 -3.57 -0.10
N PHE A 168 -13.81 -3.71 0.70
CA PHE A 168 -12.61 -2.90 0.54
C PHE A 168 -11.89 -3.22 -0.77
N THR A 169 -11.79 -4.51 -1.14
CA THR A 169 -11.25 -4.89 -2.45
C THR A 169 -12.08 -4.30 -3.59
N GLU A 170 -13.40 -4.33 -3.49
CA GLU A 170 -14.28 -3.68 -4.46
C GLU A 170 -14.04 -2.16 -4.52
N ALA A 171 -13.83 -1.50 -3.40
CA ALA A 171 -13.55 -0.07 -3.36
C ALA A 171 -12.25 0.30 -4.07
N HIS A 172 -11.13 -0.40 -3.76
CA HIS A 172 -9.82 0.06 -4.20
C HIS A 172 -9.21 -0.74 -5.38
N LEU A 173 -9.77 -1.92 -5.74
CA LEU A 173 -9.25 -2.77 -6.81
C LEU A 173 -10.31 -3.12 -7.88
N ARG A 174 -11.46 -2.46 -7.89
CA ARG A 174 -12.52 -2.74 -8.88
C ARG A 174 -12.00 -2.68 -10.31
N GLY A 175 -12.45 -3.59 -11.15
CA GLY A 175 -12.00 -3.70 -12.54
C GLY A 175 -10.65 -4.40 -12.75
N SER A 176 -9.93 -4.71 -11.69
CA SER A 176 -8.73 -5.55 -11.76
C SER A 176 -9.07 -7.03 -11.98
N ARG A 177 -8.07 -7.83 -12.33
CA ARG A 177 -8.19 -9.28 -12.50
C ARG A 177 -7.56 -9.98 -11.30
N PRO A 178 -8.36 -10.56 -10.38
CA PRO A 178 -7.82 -11.20 -9.19
C PRO A 178 -7.06 -12.50 -9.55
N CYS A 179 -5.89 -12.68 -8.94
CA CYS A 179 -5.04 -13.85 -9.00
C CYS A 179 -4.72 -14.27 -7.56
N GLY A 180 -5.65 -14.99 -6.92
CA GLY A 180 -5.56 -15.31 -5.51
C GLY A 180 -4.40 -16.23 -5.14
N TRP A 181 -3.65 -15.91 -4.09
CA TRP A 181 -2.66 -16.81 -3.51
C TRP A 181 -3.10 -17.32 -2.13
N ARG A 182 -2.62 -18.52 -1.76
CA ARG A 182 -2.89 -19.15 -0.44
C ARG A 182 -1.62 -19.33 0.39
N ALA A 183 -0.46 -19.45 -0.26
CA ALA A 183 0.85 -19.51 0.37
C ALA A 183 1.74 -18.41 -0.17
N ALA A 184 2.53 -17.75 0.67
CA ALA A 184 3.39 -16.64 0.27
C ALA A 184 4.35 -17.01 -0.88
N SER A 185 4.85 -18.26 -0.89
CA SER A 185 5.70 -18.77 -1.96
C SER A 185 5.03 -18.78 -3.35
N SER A 186 3.71 -18.86 -3.42
CA SER A 186 2.99 -18.84 -4.71
C SER A 186 2.89 -17.44 -5.32
N ILE A 187 3.15 -16.38 -4.57
CA ILE A 187 3.22 -15.00 -5.11
C ILE A 187 4.26 -14.94 -6.23
N VAL A 188 5.47 -15.45 -5.96
CA VAL A 188 6.57 -15.45 -6.94
C VAL A 188 6.19 -16.24 -8.19
N ALA A 189 5.66 -17.46 -8.01
CA ALA A 189 5.27 -18.32 -9.13
C ALA A 189 4.18 -17.65 -10.00
N GLN A 190 3.16 -17.05 -9.39
CA GLN A 190 2.09 -16.36 -10.11
C GLN A 190 2.59 -15.12 -10.85
N CYS A 191 3.39 -14.26 -10.19
CA CYS A 191 3.99 -13.10 -10.84
C CYS A 191 4.85 -13.51 -12.04
N THR A 192 5.70 -14.53 -11.89
CA THR A 192 6.54 -15.06 -12.97
C THR A 192 5.69 -15.56 -14.15
N GLN A 193 4.63 -16.31 -13.87
CA GLN A 193 3.73 -16.83 -14.91
C GLN A 193 3.01 -15.69 -15.64
N LEU A 194 2.50 -14.69 -14.93
CA LEU A 194 1.82 -13.52 -15.53
C LEU A 194 2.76 -12.73 -16.44
N ILE A 195 3.98 -12.46 -15.98
CA ILE A 195 5.01 -11.79 -16.81
C ILE A 195 5.38 -12.63 -18.03
N ALA A 196 5.53 -13.96 -17.87
CA ALA A 196 5.83 -14.86 -18.97
C ALA A 196 4.68 -14.95 -19.99
N SER A 197 3.43 -14.79 -19.56
CA SER A 197 2.26 -14.76 -20.46
C SER A 197 2.07 -13.42 -21.18
N GLY A 198 2.94 -12.44 -20.95
CA GLY A 198 2.94 -11.16 -21.67
C GLY A 198 2.38 -9.96 -20.91
N GLU A 199 2.01 -10.12 -19.62
CA GLU A 199 1.58 -8.98 -18.81
C GLU A 199 2.74 -7.98 -18.65
N LYS A 200 2.44 -6.72 -18.85
CA LYS A 200 3.42 -5.64 -18.70
C LYS A 200 3.50 -5.09 -17.30
N PHE A 201 2.41 -5.21 -16.54
CA PHE A 201 2.34 -4.76 -15.16
C PHE A 201 1.56 -5.77 -14.32
N VAL A 202 2.12 -6.15 -13.17
CA VAL A 202 1.50 -7.02 -12.16
C VAL A 202 1.56 -6.31 -10.82
N TYR A 203 0.41 -6.19 -10.16
CA TYR A 203 0.35 -5.75 -8.76
C TYR A 203 0.34 -6.97 -7.85
N ALA A 204 1.24 -7.02 -6.89
CA ALA A 204 1.31 -8.07 -5.89
C ALA A 204 1.25 -7.48 -4.48
N TYR A 205 0.49 -8.11 -3.59
CA TYR A 205 0.28 -7.64 -2.23
C TYR A 205 0.51 -8.75 -1.20
N TYR A 206 1.29 -8.43 -0.18
CA TYR A 206 1.59 -9.30 0.95
C TYR A 206 1.37 -8.58 2.29
N ASP A 207 0.48 -9.13 3.12
CA ASP A 207 0.04 -8.57 4.40
C ASP A 207 0.69 -9.22 5.63
N GLY A 208 1.63 -10.16 5.42
CA GLY A 208 2.16 -10.97 6.51
C GLY A 208 2.99 -10.18 7.52
N VAL A 209 3.76 -9.20 7.05
CA VAL A 209 4.60 -8.36 7.94
C VAL A 209 3.71 -7.49 8.83
N ASP A 210 2.69 -6.82 8.26
CA ASP A 210 1.72 -6.03 9.01
C ASP A 210 1.02 -6.84 10.10
N LYS A 211 0.56 -8.04 9.74
CA LYS A 211 -0.10 -8.94 10.72
C LYS A 211 0.81 -9.31 11.88
N ILE A 212 2.05 -9.67 11.60
CA ILE A 212 3.02 -10.02 12.66
C ILE A 212 3.34 -8.79 13.51
N ALA A 213 3.49 -7.62 12.90
CA ALA A 213 3.73 -6.38 13.64
C ALA A 213 2.56 -6.05 14.58
N HIS A 214 1.31 -6.24 14.14
CA HIS A 214 0.13 -6.06 14.99
C HIS A 214 0.03 -7.08 16.13
N GLU A 215 0.42 -8.33 15.91
CA GLU A 215 0.33 -9.40 16.91
C GLU A 215 1.51 -9.42 17.91
N ARG A 216 2.71 -9.07 17.45
CA ARG A 216 3.97 -9.28 18.18
C ARG A 216 4.80 -8.02 18.35
N GLY A 217 4.43 -6.90 17.73
CA GLY A 217 5.23 -5.69 17.66
C GLY A 217 6.44 -5.84 16.73
N PHE A 218 7.27 -4.83 16.70
CA PHE A 218 8.50 -4.77 15.88
C PHE A 218 9.67 -5.45 16.60
N GLY A 219 9.49 -6.68 17.03
CA GLY A 219 10.49 -7.46 17.76
C GLY A 219 11.05 -8.63 16.94
N ALA A 220 11.36 -9.74 17.62
CA ALA A 220 12.00 -10.91 17.03
C ALA A 220 11.20 -11.61 15.91
N TYR A 221 9.95 -11.30 15.74
CA TYR A 221 9.06 -11.89 14.71
C TYR A 221 8.83 -10.98 13.49
N TYR A 222 9.28 -9.76 13.56
CA TYR A 222 9.10 -8.75 12.49
C TYR A 222 10.10 -8.92 11.36
#